data_de2876d15debc2befde60eb3f3370b56
#
_entry.id   de2876d15debc2befde60eb3f3370b56
#
_cell.length_a   1.000
_cell.length_b   1.000
_cell.length_c   1.000
_cell.angle_alpha   90.00
_cell.angle_beta   90.00
_cell.angle_gamma   90.00
#
_symmetry.space_group_name_H-M   'P 1'
#
loop_
_entity.id
_entity.type
_entity.pdbx_description
1 polymer ?
#
loop_
_entity_poly.entity_id
_entity_poly.type
_entity_poly.pdbx_seq_one_letter_code
_entity_poly.pdbx_strand_id
1 'polypeptide(L)'
;LRELEKDVVVAQVAQTQVSPIEFLQAVLVQFGFSPFKMRKAELLATLNQFLVEQYAAGRKVLLIVDEAQNLSNRVLEEIRLLSGVETTKEKVLRIILCGQPELNEKLDSAELVQLVQRVRLRFHLTALTPEDTQAYVLHRLEVAGSHGRQIFTEDTYPVIFRYTGGVPRLINTLCETAMMAAFTAD
;
A
#
# COMPACT_ATOMS: atom_id res chain seq x y z
N LEU A 1 -8.11 0.46 -4.76
CA LEU A 1 -7.98 1.68 -5.60
C LEU A 1 -9.18 1.89 -6.55
N ARG A 2 -9.84 0.82 -7.02
CA ARG A 2 -10.99 0.94 -7.95
C ARG A 2 -12.24 1.57 -7.32
N GLU A 3 -12.32 1.62 -6.00
CA GLU A 3 -13.46 2.17 -5.24
C GLU A 3 -13.21 3.58 -4.70
N LEU A 4 -12.04 4.17 -5.01
CA LEU A 4 -11.78 5.57 -4.64
C LEU A 4 -12.64 6.52 -5.48
N GLU A 5 -13.12 7.57 -4.83
CA GLU A 5 -13.87 8.66 -5.48
C GLU A 5 -13.09 9.18 -6.70
N LYS A 6 -13.80 9.54 -7.77
CA LYS A 6 -13.21 10.06 -9.01
C LYS A 6 -12.34 11.31 -8.81
N ASP A 7 -12.49 11.98 -7.67
CA ASP A 7 -11.77 13.20 -7.31
C ASP A 7 -10.47 12.95 -6.51
N VAL A 8 -10.01 11.68 -6.45
CA VAL A 8 -8.76 11.35 -5.77
C VAL A 8 -7.67 11.02 -6.79
N VAL A 9 -6.61 11.83 -6.78
CA VAL A 9 -5.40 11.56 -7.56
C VAL A 9 -4.46 10.71 -6.72
N VAL A 10 -4.11 9.52 -7.21
CA VAL A 10 -3.30 8.55 -6.48
C VAL A 10 -1.95 8.36 -7.14
N ALA A 11 -0.88 8.46 -6.35
CA ALA A 11 0.45 8.00 -6.70
C ALA A 11 0.81 6.78 -5.83
N GLN A 12 1.41 5.76 -6.44
CA GLN A 12 1.92 4.59 -5.71
C GLN A 12 3.39 4.39 -6.02
N VAL A 13 4.23 4.38 -4.99
CA VAL A 13 5.66 4.13 -5.07
C VAL A 13 5.98 2.82 -4.34
N ALA A 14 6.54 1.87 -5.07
CA ALA A 14 6.98 0.57 -4.53
C ALA A 14 8.52 0.43 -4.56
N GLN A 15 9.24 1.35 -5.20
CA GLN A 15 10.70 1.38 -5.20
C GLN A 15 11.19 2.08 -3.94
N THR A 16 11.79 1.32 -3.02
CA THR A 16 12.15 1.81 -1.68
C THR A 16 13.66 1.86 -1.42
N GLN A 17 14.48 1.24 -2.28
CA GLN A 17 15.95 1.38 -2.24
C GLN A 17 16.41 2.56 -3.11
N VAL A 18 16.05 3.76 -2.69
CA VAL A 18 16.28 5.00 -3.44
C VAL A 18 16.86 6.07 -2.54
N SER A 19 17.58 7.00 -3.12
CA SER A 19 17.98 8.26 -2.47
C SER A 19 16.76 9.20 -2.31
N PRO A 20 16.83 10.22 -1.45
CA PRO A 20 15.77 11.23 -1.33
C PRO A 20 15.39 11.91 -2.64
N ILE A 21 16.36 12.17 -3.52
CA ILE A 21 16.11 12.78 -4.84
C ILE A 21 15.37 11.81 -5.75
N GLU A 22 15.82 10.56 -5.83
CA GLU A 22 15.16 9.52 -6.63
C GLU A 22 13.74 9.23 -6.13
N PHE A 23 13.52 9.28 -4.82
CA PHE A 23 12.17 9.16 -4.24
C PHE A 23 11.25 10.29 -4.72
N LEU A 24 11.69 11.55 -4.67
CA LEU A 24 10.93 12.70 -5.17
C LEU A 24 10.66 12.58 -6.69
N GLN A 25 11.65 12.10 -7.45
CA GLN A 25 11.48 11.83 -8.88
C GLN A 25 10.43 10.74 -9.11
N ALA A 26 10.49 9.63 -8.37
CA ALA A 26 9.50 8.55 -8.48
C ALA A 26 8.09 9.04 -8.17
N VAL A 27 7.91 9.86 -7.15
CA VAL A 27 6.61 10.47 -6.81
C VAL A 27 6.10 11.34 -7.97
N LEU A 28 6.95 12.20 -8.54
CA LEU A 28 6.56 13.06 -9.65
C LEU A 28 6.24 12.28 -10.94
N VAL A 29 6.97 11.21 -11.22
CA VAL A 29 6.66 10.30 -12.34
C VAL A 29 5.27 9.70 -12.20
N GLN A 30 4.88 9.29 -10.99
CA GLN A 30 3.54 8.75 -10.74
C GLN A 30 2.44 9.81 -10.95
N PHE A 31 2.75 11.08 -10.80
CA PHE A 31 1.85 12.19 -11.12
C PHE A 31 1.93 12.64 -12.59
N GLY A 32 2.71 11.94 -13.45
CA GLY A 32 2.78 12.21 -14.90
C GLY A 32 3.85 13.21 -15.33
N PHE A 33 4.81 13.54 -14.46
CA PHE A 33 5.93 14.43 -14.79
C PHE A 33 7.16 13.67 -15.30
N SER A 34 8.09 14.39 -15.92
CA SER A 34 9.40 13.88 -16.39
C SER A 34 10.57 14.57 -15.66
N PRO A 35 10.86 14.22 -14.39
CA PRO A 35 11.72 14.99 -13.50
C PRO A 35 13.22 14.69 -13.60
N PHE A 36 13.68 13.92 -14.58
CA PHE A 36 15.00 13.25 -14.57
C PHE A 36 16.24 14.17 -14.64
N LYS A 37 16.09 15.47 -14.84
CA LYS A 37 17.21 16.43 -14.85
C LYS A 37 17.05 17.55 -13.82
N MET A 38 16.04 17.45 -12.97
CA MET A 38 15.72 18.50 -11.99
C MET A 38 16.56 18.36 -10.72
N ARG A 39 16.97 19.49 -10.17
CA ARG A 39 17.56 19.56 -8.83
C ARG A 39 16.47 19.40 -7.77
N LYS A 40 16.84 19.05 -6.55
CA LYS A 40 15.91 18.83 -5.44
C LYS A 40 14.94 20.01 -5.24
N ALA A 41 15.41 21.23 -5.32
CA ALA A 41 14.58 22.42 -5.16
C ALA A 41 13.50 22.52 -6.26
N GLU A 42 13.86 22.17 -7.50
CA GLU A 42 12.94 22.17 -8.65
C GLU A 42 11.90 21.05 -8.51
N LEU A 43 12.29 19.86 -8.03
CA LEU A 43 11.38 18.73 -7.75
C LEU A 43 10.32 19.14 -6.71
N LEU A 44 10.76 19.75 -5.60
CA LEU A 44 9.85 20.21 -4.55
C LEU A 44 8.93 21.33 -5.03
N ALA A 45 9.45 22.29 -5.81
CA ALA A 45 8.64 23.37 -6.38
C ALA A 45 7.56 22.83 -7.33
N THR A 46 7.93 21.88 -8.22
CA THR A 46 7.00 21.22 -9.15
C THR A 46 5.91 20.45 -8.40
N LEU A 47 6.30 19.68 -7.37
CA LEU A 47 5.35 18.93 -6.57
C LEU A 47 4.39 19.87 -5.82
N ASN A 48 4.90 20.93 -5.20
CA ASN A 48 4.08 21.91 -4.50
C ASN A 48 3.08 22.60 -5.43
N GLN A 49 3.53 23.03 -6.61
CA GLN A 49 2.65 23.64 -7.60
C GLN A 49 1.54 22.66 -8.01
N PHE A 50 1.89 21.43 -8.33
CA PHE A 50 0.92 20.37 -8.66
C PHE A 50 -0.12 20.19 -7.55
N LEU A 51 0.33 20.09 -6.29
CA LEU A 51 -0.58 19.93 -5.15
C LEU A 51 -1.54 21.12 -5.01
N VAL A 52 -1.08 22.35 -5.20
CA VAL A 52 -1.92 23.56 -5.18
C VAL A 52 -2.94 23.54 -6.31
N GLU A 53 -2.55 23.13 -7.52
CA GLU A 53 -3.45 23.00 -8.67
C GLU A 53 -4.53 21.95 -8.42
N GLN A 54 -4.17 20.78 -7.86
CA GLN A 54 -5.13 19.74 -7.50
C GLN A 54 -6.12 20.24 -6.44
N TYR A 55 -5.62 20.94 -5.43
CA TYR A 55 -6.47 21.53 -4.39
C TYR A 55 -7.45 22.57 -4.96
N ALA A 56 -6.96 23.47 -5.82
CA ALA A 56 -7.80 24.46 -6.50
C ALA A 56 -8.89 23.82 -7.38
N ALA A 57 -8.61 22.63 -7.93
CA ALA A 57 -9.58 21.83 -8.70
C ALA A 57 -10.51 20.97 -7.82
N GLY A 58 -10.45 21.10 -6.48
CA GLY A 58 -11.24 20.30 -5.54
C GLY A 58 -10.82 18.85 -5.42
N ARG A 59 -9.67 18.45 -5.96
CA ARG A 59 -9.18 17.07 -5.94
C ARG A 59 -8.29 16.80 -4.73
N LYS A 60 -8.43 15.62 -4.18
CA LYS A 60 -7.59 15.09 -3.09
C LYS A 60 -6.39 14.36 -3.68
N VAL A 61 -5.20 14.51 -3.09
CA VAL A 61 -4.00 13.80 -3.52
C VAL A 61 -3.58 12.80 -2.46
N LEU A 62 -3.37 11.55 -2.88
CA LEU A 62 -2.97 10.43 -2.04
C LEU A 62 -1.65 9.84 -2.59
N LEU A 63 -0.63 9.80 -1.74
CA LEU A 63 0.62 9.08 -1.98
C LEU A 63 0.61 7.80 -1.15
N ILE A 64 0.73 6.66 -1.83
CA ILE A 64 0.90 5.35 -1.19
C ILE A 64 2.35 4.93 -1.40
N VAL A 65 3.04 4.64 -0.31
CA VAL A 65 4.42 4.11 -0.33
C VAL A 65 4.37 2.70 0.19
N ASP A 66 4.64 1.74 -0.69
CA ASP A 66 4.64 0.32 -0.36
C ASP A 66 6.05 -0.13 0.05
N GLU A 67 6.16 -1.24 0.78
CA GLU A 67 7.43 -1.78 1.32
C GLU A 67 8.26 -0.72 2.09
N ALA A 68 7.57 0.16 2.82
CA ALA A 68 8.16 1.34 3.46
C ALA A 68 9.20 1.00 4.55
N GLN A 69 9.26 -0.24 5.06
CA GLN A 69 10.31 -0.71 5.97
C GLN A 69 11.70 -0.65 5.33
N ASN A 70 11.77 -0.71 3.99
CA ASN A 70 13.04 -0.65 3.26
C ASN A 70 13.57 0.77 3.02
N LEU A 71 12.76 1.81 3.27
CA LEU A 71 13.17 3.20 3.11
C LEU A 71 14.27 3.57 4.11
N SER A 72 15.26 4.34 3.67
CA SER A 72 16.24 4.93 4.60
C SER A 72 15.59 6.02 5.47
N ASN A 73 16.16 6.29 6.66
CA ASN A 73 15.70 7.36 7.52
C ASN A 73 15.71 8.73 6.82
N ARG A 74 16.64 8.94 5.87
CA ARG A 74 16.70 10.15 5.05
C ARG A 74 15.49 10.30 4.14
N VAL A 75 14.98 9.22 3.56
CA VAL A 75 13.77 9.24 2.72
C VAL A 75 12.52 9.40 3.60
N LEU A 76 12.47 8.75 4.76
CA LEU A 76 11.39 8.95 5.73
C LEU A 76 11.32 10.41 6.22
N GLU A 77 12.47 11.09 6.35
CA GLU A 77 12.51 12.52 6.66
C GLU A 77 11.96 13.38 5.51
N GLU A 78 12.25 13.03 4.24
CA GLU A 78 11.59 13.71 3.09
C GLU A 78 10.07 13.53 3.14
N ILE A 79 9.59 12.33 3.45
CA ILE A 79 8.15 12.06 3.60
C ILE A 79 7.56 12.93 4.73
N ARG A 80 8.28 13.10 5.84
CA ARG A 80 7.88 14.02 6.92
C ARG A 80 7.74 15.45 6.41
N LEU A 81 8.71 15.92 5.62
CA LEU A 81 8.67 17.28 5.05
C LEU A 81 7.50 17.43 4.08
N LEU A 82 7.26 16.46 3.21
CA LEU A 82 6.13 16.44 2.28
C LEU A 82 4.78 16.44 3.02
N SER A 83 4.66 15.71 4.14
CA SER A 83 3.45 15.69 4.96
C SER A 83 3.11 17.04 5.60
N GLY A 84 4.07 17.98 5.58
CA GLY A 84 3.89 19.34 6.07
C GLY A 84 3.38 20.33 5.02
N VAL A 85 3.17 19.89 3.77
CA VAL A 85 2.57 20.74 2.74
C VAL A 85 1.09 20.93 3.05
N GLU A 86 0.76 22.11 3.53
CA GLU A 86 -0.59 22.50 3.98
C GLU A 86 -0.99 23.80 3.29
N THR A 87 -2.27 23.93 2.98
CA THR A 87 -2.89 25.24 2.78
C THR A 87 -3.33 25.80 4.13
N THR A 88 -3.76 27.04 4.18
CA THR A 88 -4.25 27.68 5.41
C THR A 88 -5.39 26.95 6.09
N LYS A 89 -6.03 25.98 5.43
CA LYS A 89 -7.23 25.28 5.94
C LYS A 89 -7.14 23.76 5.96
N GLU A 90 -6.36 23.12 5.05
CA GLU A 90 -6.37 21.65 4.90
C GLU A 90 -5.01 21.10 4.44
N LYS A 91 -4.81 19.79 4.74
CA LYS A 91 -3.70 19.01 4.18
C LYS A 91 -3.99 18.66 2.74
N VAL A 92 -3.11 19.09 1.85
CA VAL A 92 -3.26 18.88 0.40
C VAL A 92 -2.80 17.49 -0.01
N LEU A 93 -1.78 16.96 0.68
CA LEU A 93 -1.21 15.64 0.44
C LEU A 93 -1.51 14.71 1.62
N ARG A 94 -2.13 13.57 1.33
CA ARG A 94 -2.28 12.46 2.27
C ARG A 94 -1.28 11.37 1.92
N ILE A 95 -0.63 10.79 2.93
CA ILE A 95 0.41 9.78 2.73
C ILE A 95 0.02 8.53 3.52
N ILE A 96 0.09 7.38 2.87
CA ILE A 96 -0.05 6.06 3.48
C ILE A 96 1.28 5.34 3.32
N LEU A 97 1.86 4.90 4.42
CA LEU A 97 3.02 4.02 4.44
C LEU A 97 2.50 2.60 4.67
N CYS A 98 2.73 1.72 3.71
CA CYS A 98 2.47 0.30 3.84
C CYS A 98 3.81 -0.42 4.01
N GLY A 99 3.86 -1.42 4.88
CA GLY A 99 5.09 -2.16 5.10
C GLY A 99 4.89 -3.33 6.05
N GLN A 100 5.93 -4.12 6.20
CA GLN A 100 5.99 -5.25 7.11
C GLN A 100 6.14 -4.76 8.57
N PRO A 101 5.98 -5.64 9.59
CA PRO A 101 6.05 -5.26 10.99
C PRO A 101 7.32 -4.48 11.40
N GLU A 102 8.44 -4.71 10.70
CA GLU A 102 9.70 -4.02 10.88
C GLU A 102 9.59 -2.49 10.66
N LEU A 103 8.57 -2.06 9.91
CA LEU A 103 8.26 -0.63 9.78
C LEU A 103 7.89 -0.01 11.13
N ASN A 104 7.17 -0.73 11.99
CA ASN A 104 6.81 -0.23 13.32
C ASN A 104 8.05 -0.05 14.19
N GLU A 105 8.94 -1.05 14.22
CA GLU A 105 10.21 -0.98 14.96
C GLU A 105 11.06 0.21 14.50
N LYS A 106 11.12 0.41 13.19
CA LYS A 106 11.84 1.54 12.59
C LYS A 106 11.23 2.88 12.99
N LEU A 107 9.90 3.02 12.92
CA LEU A 107 9.20 4.24 13.29
C LEU A 107 9.33 4.56 14.78
N ASP A 108 9.47 3.56 15.64
CA ASP A 108 9.65 3.75 17.09
C ASP A 108 11.08 4.16 17.48
N SER A 109 11.99 4.30 16.50
CA SER A 109 13.34 4.79 16.74
C SER A 109 13.36 6.29 17.10
N ALA A 110 14.33 6.68 17.95
CA ALA A 110 14.50 8.07 18.39
C ALA A 110 14.71 9.05 17.23
N GLU A 111 15.26 8.58 16.11
CA GLU A 111 15.53 9.39 14.91
C GLU A 111 14.26 9.84 14.19
N LEU A 112 13.16 9.09 14.32
CA LEU A 112 11.92 9.31 13.58
C LEU A 112 10.77 9.86 14.42
N VAL A 113 11.03 10.30 15.65
CA VAL A 113 10.01 10.87 16.55
C VAL A 113 9.20 11.98 15.90
N GLN A 114 9.83 12.86 15.12
CA GLN A 114 9.14 13.96 14.43
C GLN A 114 8.21 13.47 13.31
N LEU A 115 8.55 12.39 12.62
CA LEU A 115 7.66 11.75 11.64
C LEU A 115 6.47 11.12 12.36
N VAL A 116 6.72 10.38 13.44
CA VAL A 116 5.69 9.70 14.23
C VAL A 116 4.64 10.65 14.78
N GLN A 117 5.04 11.85 15.21
CA GLN A 117 4.11 12.90 15.66
C GLN A 117 3.12 13.36 14.57
N ARG A 118 3.42 13.09 13.31
CA ARG A 118 2.53 13.39 12.16
C ARG A 118 1.67 12.20 11.75
N VAL A 119 1.96 11.01 12.24
CA VAL A 119 1.16 9.80 11.99
C VAL A 119 -0.14 9.89 12.79
N ARG A 120 -1.27 9.97 12.10
CA ARG A 120 -2.59 10.07 12.73
C ARG A 120 -3.18 8.71 13.09
N LEU A 121 -2.85 7.70 12.30
CA LEU A 121 -3.40 6.36 12.44
C LEU A 121 -2.31 5.33 12.14
N ARG A 122 -2.16 4.37 13.03
CA ARG A 122 -1.41 3.13 12.79
C ARG A 122 -2.39 1.98 12.80
N PHE A 123 -2.31 1.14 11.81
CA PHE A 123 -3.15 -0.04 11.69
C PHE A 123 -2.28 -1.26 11.44
N HIS A 124 -2.53 -2.34 12.16
CA HIS A 124 -1.84 -3.61 11.97
C HIS A 124 -2.81 -4.64 11.42
N LEU A 125 -2.51 -5.16 10.23
CA LEU A 125 -3.26 -6.25 9.62
C LEU A 125 -2.74 -7.57 10.17
N THR A 126 -3.63 -8.32 10.81
CA THR A 126 -3.35 -9.69 11.28
C THR A 126 -3.74 -10.71 10.21
N ALA A 127 -3.29 -11.96 10.39
CA ALA A 127 -3.79 -13.08 9.60
C ALA A 127 -5.31 -13.25 9.80
N LEU A 128 -5.97 -13.85 8.82
CA LEU A 128 -7.40 -14.17 8.86
C LEU A 128 -7.69 -15.21 9.96
N THR A 129 -8.87 -15.14 10.54
CA THR A 129 -9.40 -16.22 11.40
C THR A 129 -9.76 -17.46 10.58
N PRO A 130 -10.05 -18.62 11.20
CA PRO A 130 -10.56 -19.78 10.47
C PRO A 130 -11.82 -19.47 9.65
N GLU A 131 -12.76 -18.73 10.23
CA GLU A 131 -14.02 -18.33 9.62
C GLU A 131 -13.78 -17.37 8.44
N ASP A 132 -12.93 -16.36 8.65
CA ASP A 132 -12.55 -15.41 7.60
C ASP A 132 -11.76 -16.10 6.48
N THR A 133 -10.96 -17.14 6.79
CA THR A 133 -10.25 -17.94 5.78
C THR A 133 -11.23 -18.66 4.86
N GLN A 134 -12.27 -19.28 5.41
CA GLN A 134 -13.33 -19.91 4.61
C GLN A 134 -14.05 -18.87 3.75
N ALA A 135 -14.49 -17.76 4.35
CA ALA A 135 -15.16 -16.68 3.63
C ALA A 135 -14.28 -16.09 2.51
N TYR A 136 -12.99 -15.94 2.77
CA TYR A 136 -12.01 -15.46 1.79
C TYR A 136 -11.89 -16.41 0.59
N VAL A 137 -11.76 -17.72 0.83
CA VAL A 137 -11.65 -18.73 -0.25
C VAL A 137 -12.92 -18.73 -1.09
N LEU A 138 -14.10 -18.77 -0.46
CA LEU A 138 -15.39 -18.73 -1.16
C LEU A 138 -15.55 -17.48 -2.00
N HIS A 139 -15.22 -16.32 -1.45
CA HIS A 139 -15.26 -15.04 -2.20
C HIS A 139 -14.31 -15.05 -3.40
N ARG A 140 -13.10 -15.56 -3.25
CA ARG A 140 -12.11 -15.66 -4.35
C ARG A 140 -12.59 -16.57 -5.47
N LEU A 141 -13.20 -17.71 -5.13
CA LEU A 141 -13.78 -18.64 -6.10
C LEU A 141 -14.96 -18.01 -6.84
N GLU A 142 -15.84 -17.31 -6.13
CA GLU A 142 -16.99 -16.63 -6.74
C GLU A 142 -16.53 -15.52 -7.73
N VAL A 143 -15.56 -14.69 -7.34
CA VAL A 143 -14.95 -13.67 -8.23
C VAL A 143 -14.28 -14.31 -9.44
N ALA A 144 -13.74 -15.53 -9.29
CA ALA A 144 -13.15 -16.30 -10.39
C ALA A 144 -14.20 -17.03 -11.27
N GLY A 145 -15.49 -16.92 -10.95
CA GLY A 145 -16.58 -17.47 -11.75
C GLY A 145 -16.99 -18.91 -11.36
N SER A 146 -16.89 -19.28 -10.10
CA SER A 146 -17.39 -20.58 -9.62
C SER A 146 -18.90 -20.71 -9.74
N HIS A 147 -19.62 -19.57 -9.72
CA HIS A 147 -21.09 -19.52 -9.80
C HIS A 147 -21.77 -20.46 -8.80
N GLY A 148 -21.32 -20.47 -7.55
CA GLY A 148 -21.85 -21.30 -6.49
C GLY A 148 -21.44 -22.77 -6.55
N ARG A 149 -20.55 -23.17 -7.49
CA ARG A 149 -20.00 -24.53 -7.51
C ARG A 149 -19.13 -24.76 -6.28
N GLN A 150 -19.38 -25.87 -5.58
CA GLN A 150 -18.51 -26.31 -4.50
C GLN A 150 -17.23 -26.91 -5.08
N ILE A 151 -16.12 -26.19 -4.93
CA ILE A 151 -14.78 -26.60 -5.37
C ILE A 151 -14.06 -27.35 -4.23
N PHE A 152 -14.21 -26.86 -3.00
CA PHE A 152 -13.67 -27.49 -1.80
C PHE A 152 -14.82 -27.95 -0.90
N THR A 153 -14.66 -29.08 -0.24
CA THR A 153 -15.61 -29.59 0.77
C THR A 153 -15.43 -28.87 2.10
N GLU A 154 -16.44 -28.86 2.95
CA GLU A 154 -16.44 -28.10 4.22
C GLU A 154 -15.29 -28.49 5.15
N ASP A 155 -14.89 -29.75 5.17
CA ASP A 155 -13.76 -30.27 5.96
C ASP A 155 -12.39 -29.84 5.46
N THR A 156 -12.31 -29.29 4.25
CA THR A 156 -11.07 -28.77 3.65
C THR A 156 -10.66 -27.41 4.26
N TYR A 157 -11.60 -26.55 4.62
CA TYR A 157 -11.28 -25.20 5.12
C TYR A 157 -10.47 -25.19 6.41
N PRO A 158 -10.74 -26.01 7.43
CA PRO A 158 -9.88 -26.12 8.60
C PRO A 158 -8.46 -26.59 8.27
N VAL A 159 -8.33 -27.44 7.25
CA VAL A 159 -7.01 -27.90 6.78
C VAL A 159 -6.25 -26.76 6.12
N ILE A 160 -6.90 -26.00 5.23
CA ILE A 160 -6.33 -24.80 4.61
C ILE A 160 -5.82 -23.84 5.69
N PHE A 161 -6.65 -23.52 6.68
CA PHE A 161 -6.27 -22.63 7.77
C PHE A 161 -5.05 -23.17 8.55
N ARG A 162 -5.05 -24.44 8.90
CA ARG A 162 -3.95 -25.08 9.65
C ARG A 162 -2.61 -24.97 8.94
N TYR A 163 -2.57 -25.09 7.61
CA TYR A 163 -1.33 -25.02 6.84
C TYR A 163 -0.91 -23.58 6.51
N THR A 164 -1.85 -22.65 6.42
CA THR A 164 -1.58 -21.27 5.96
C THR A 164 -1.53 -20.26 7.10
N GLY A 165 -2.01 -20.64 8.31
CA GLY A 165 -2.14 -19.72 9.44
C GLY A 165 -3.02 -18.50 9.12
N GLY A 166 -3.94 -18.61 8.13
CA GLY A 166 -4.80 -17.51 7.72
C GLY A 166 -4.10 -16.43 6.88
N VAL A 167 -2.87 -16.69 6.38
CA VAL A 167 -2.14 -15.72 5.53
C VAL A 167 -2.66 -15.78 4.10
N PRO A 168 -3.27 -14.69 3.53
CA PRO A 168 -3.94 -14.73 2.23
C PRO A 168 -3.09 -15.21 1.07
N ARG A 169 -1.79 -14.84 1.03
CA ARG A 169 -0.86 -15.31 0.00
C ARG A 169 -0.70 -16.82 0.06
N LEU A 170 -0.52 -17.40 1.26
CA LEU A 170 -0.36 -18.84 1.43
C LEU A 170 -1.67 -19.57 1.11
N ILE A 171 -2.83 -19.02 1.48
CA ILE A 171 -4.15 -19.56 1.13
C ILE A 171 -4.29 -19.67 -0.39
N ASN A 172 -3.99 -18.58 -1.12
CA ASN A 172 -4.06 -18.59 -2.59
C ASN A 172 -3.15 -19.66 -3.19
N THR A 173 -1.89 -19.72 -2.77
CA THR A 173 -0.91 -20.70 -3.29
C THR A 173 -1.36 -22.13 -3.01
N LEU A 174 -1.84 -22.42 -1.81
CA LEU A 174 -2.31 -23.76 -1.42
C LEU A 174 -3.55 -24.17 -2.24
N CYS A 175 -4.55 -23.29 -2.33
CA CYS A 175 -5.78 -23.58 -3.07
C CYS A 175 -5.51 -23.74 -4.57
N GLU A 176 -4.68 -22.91 -5.16
CA GLU A 176 -4.29 -23.00 -6.57
C GLU A 176 -3.55 -24.32 -6.85
N THR A 177 -2.58 -24.66 -6.00
CA THR A 177 -1.83 -25.94 -6.12
C THR A 177 -2.75 -27.13 -5.99
N ALA A 178 -3.69 -27.10 -5.04
CA ALA A 178 -4.66 -28.20 -4.86
C ALA A 178 -5.57 -28.38 -6.06
N MET A 179 -6.09 -27.28 -6.64
CA MET A 179 -6.91 -27.33 -7.86
C MET A 179 -6.12 -27.85 -9.06
N MET A 180 -4.86 -27.42 -9.22
CA MET A 180 -3.99 -27.93 -10.29
C MET A 180 -3.69 -29.42 -10.13
N ALA A 181 -3.41 -29.87 -8.91
CA ALA A 181 -3.17 -31.28 -8.63
C ALA A 181 -4.40 -32.14 -8.93
N ALA A 182 -5.59 -31.70 -8.54
CA ALA A 182 -6.84 -32.40 -8.86
C ALA A 182 -7.07 -32.48 -10.37
N PHE A 183 -6.86 -31.40 -11.11
CA PHE A 183 -6.99 -31.36 -12.56
C PHE A 183 -6.02 -32.31 -13.30
N THR A 184 -4.84 -32.54 -12.75
CA THR A 184 -3.84 -33.45 -13.37
C THR A 184 -4.00 -34.90 -12.96
N ALA A 185 -4.84 -35.19 -11.96
CA ALA A 185 -5.10 -36.55 -11.48
C ALA A 185 -6.31 -37.25 -12.18
N ASP A 186 -7.14 -36.47 -12.89
CA ASP A 186 -8.22 -36.92 -13.78
C ASP A 186 -7.66 -37.21 -15.19
#